data_c7a764aeee70ddebf30af3544be9f056
#
_entry.id   c7a764aeee70ddebf30af3544be9f056
#
_cell.length_a   1.000
_cell.length_b   1.000
_cell.length_c   1.000
_cell.angle_alpha   90.00
_cell.angle_beta   90.00
_cell.angle_gamma   90.00
#
_symmetry.space_group_name_H-M   'P 1'
#
loop_
_entity.id
_entity.type
_entity.pdbx_description
1 polymer ?
#
loop_
_entity_poly.entity_id
_entity_poly.type
_entity_poly.pdbx_seq_one_letter_code
_entity_poly.pdbx_strand_id
1 'polypeptide(L)'
;MGRPRELSIRQVLNALLYVLKTGCQWRQLPREFPVWRAVYYYFYNGSCNGTWERLHHLLRSRLREKSGRHKQPTAGCLDSQSIKCTAVPGERGYDAGKKINGRKRHILVDTLGLLLAVVVTTAGVQDRDGARLLLRHLPGGCKKLRKIWVDGGYSGRWVEWVAERFKFCLEVVLRPKETKKFVLLPRRWVVERTLGWLNHSRRLSKSYERLTRTDETWIYIAMVRIMLDRLA
;
A
#
# COMPACT_ATOMS: atom_id res chain seq x y z
N MET A 1 -24.84 -26.59 5.46
CA MET A 1 -24.31 -26.12 4.16
C MET A 1 -24.88 -24.75 3.87
N GLY A 2 -24.05 -23.75 3.51
CA GLY A 2 -24.54 -22.40 3.16
C GLY A 2 -25.16 -22.38 1.75
N ARG A 3 -25.99 -21.33 1.47
CA ARG A 3 -26.59 -21.12 0.15
C ARG A 3 -25.50 -21.06 -0.94
N PRO A 4 -25.65 -21.72 -2.10
CA PRO A 4 -24.70 -21.64 -3.20
C PRO A 4 -24.48 -20.20 -3.65
N ARG A 5 -23.25 -19.89 -4.11
CA ARG A 5 -22.89 -18.55 -4.59
C ARG A 5 -23.57 -18.28 -5.93
N GLU A 6 -24.40 -17.25 -6.01
CA GLU A 6 -25.07 -16.83 -7.25
C GLU A 6 -24.24 -15.83 -8.07
N LEU A 7 -23.33 -15.07 -7.43
CA LEU A 7 -22.53 -14.05 -8.09
C LEU A 7 -21.17 -14.58 -8.57
N SER A 8 -20.82 -14.28 -9.81
CA SER A 8 -19.49 -14.51 -10.36
C SER A 8 -18.46 -13.62 -9.65
N ILE A 9 -17.40 -14.23 -9.10
CA ILE A 9 -16.27 -13.51 -8.49
C ILE A 9 -15.59 -12.60 -9.51
N ARG A 10 -15.54 -13.00 -10.79
CA ARG A 10 -15.00 -12.15 -11.87
C ARG A 10 -15.77 -10.84 -11.98
N GLN A 11 -17.11 -10.88 -11.94
CA GLN A 11 -17.93 -9.66 -11.98
C GLN A 11 -17.72 -8.79 -10.74
N VAL A 12 -17.58 -9.40 -9.55
CA VAL A 12 -17.26 -8.66 -8.32
C VAL A 12 -15.89 -7.98 -8.43
N LEU A 13 -14.86 -8.68 -8.91
CA LEU A 13 -13.53 -8.11 -9.11
C LEU A 13 -13.56 -6.96 -10.13
N ASN A 14 -14.23 -7.13 -11.27
CA ASN A 14 -14.37 -6.09 -12.28
C ASN A 14 -15.06 -4.84 -11.70
N ALA A 15 -16.11 -5.03 -10.90
CA ALA A 15 -16.79 -3.93 -10.22
C ALA A 15 -15.85 -3.19 -9.23
N LEU A 16 -15.04 -3.92 -8.46
CA LEU A 16 -14.05 -3.33 -7.55
C LEU A 16 -12.97 -2.56 -8.31
N LEU A 17 -12.46 -3.11 -9.41
CA LEU A 17 -11.49 -2.44 -10.27
C LEU A 17 -12.07 -1.19 -10.92
N TYR A 18 -13.36 -1.21 -11.27
CA TYR A 18 -14.07 -0.03 -11.76
C TYR A 18 -14.15 1.06 -10.69
N VAL A 19 -14.61 0.73 -9.45
CA VAL A 19 -14.63 1.68 -8.33
C VAL A 19 -13.25 2.24 -8.02
N LEU A 20 -12.23 1.38 -8.02
CA LEU A 20 -10.84 1.79 -7.82
C LEU A 20 -10.40 2.82 -8.86
N LYS A 21 -10.64 2.54 -10.14
CA LYS A 21 -10.18 3.39 -11.27
C LYS A 21 -10.92 4.71 -11.33
N THR A 22 -12.26 4.67 -11.21
CA THR A 22 -13.13 5.83 -11.40
C THR A 22 -13.30 6.67 -10.14
N GLY A 23 -13.14 6.06 -8.96
CA GLY A 23 -13.41 6.69 -7.67
C GLY A 23 -14.90 6.92 -7.40
N CYS A 24 -15.81 6.30 -8.16
CA CYS A 24 -17.25 6.50 -8.00
C CYS A 24 -17.71 6.08 -6.59
N GLN A 25 -18.81 6.66 -6.15
CA GLN A 25 -19.49 6.23 -4.92
C GLN A 25 -20.09 4.84 -5.12
N TRP A 26 -20.17 4.02 -4.06
CA TRP A 26 -20.73 2.68 -4.13
C TRP A 26 -22.13 2.64 -4.78
N ARG A 27 -22.97 3.59 -4.44
CA ARG A 27 -24.35 3.68 -4.97
C ARG A 27 -24.42 4.10 -6.45
N GLN A 28 -23.29 4.62 -6.99
CA GLN A 28 -23.16 5.04 -8.38
C GLN A 28 -22.48 3.97 -9.25
N LEU A 29 -22.32 2.75 -8.72
CA LEU A 29 -21.82 1.63 -9.51
C LEU A 29 -22.79 1.34 -10.66
N PRO A 30 -22.33 1.30 -11.94
CA PRO A 30 -23.18 1.04 -13.10
C PRO A 30 -23.97 -0.26 -13.01
N ARG A 31 -25.13 -0.29 -13.64
CA ARG A 31 -26.08 -1.43 -13.58
C ARG A 31 -25.56 -2.72 -14.24
N GLU A 32 -24.55 -2.61 -15.10
CA GLU A 32 -23.87 -3.75 -15.72
C GLU A 32 -23.08 -4.58 -14.71
N PHE A 33 -22.75 -4.01 -13.56
CA PHE A 33 -22.11 -4.72 -12.46
C PHE A 33 -23.15 -5.28 -11.48
N PRO A 34 -22.76 -6.24 -10.63
CA PRO A 34 -23.63 -6.69 -9.55
C PRO A 34 -24.05 -5.54 -8.63
N VAL A 35 -25.19 -5.69 -7.97
CA VAL A 35 -25.70 -4.68 -7.02
C VAL A 35 -24.60 -4.26 -6.05
N TRP A 36 -24.40 -2.96 -5.89
CA TRP A 36 -23.30 -2.39 -5.11
C TRP A 36 -23.18 -2.96 -3.69
N ARG A 37 -24.30 -3.31 -3.03
CA ARG A 37 -24.30 -3.90 -1.68
C ARG A 37 -23.59 -5.25 -1.66
N ALA A 38 -23.79 -6.07 -2.69
CA ALA A 38 -23.11 -7.35 -2.81
C ALA A 38 -21.61 -7.18 -3.09
N VAL A 39 -21.23 -6.24 -3.97
CA VAL A 39 -19.83 -5.92 -4.24
C VAL A 39 -19.14 -5.40 -2.98
N TYR A 40 -19.79 -4.50 -2.25
CA TYR A 40 -19.30 -3.96 -0.98
C TYR A 40 -19.15 -5.05 0.09
N TYR A 41 -20.06 -6.01 0.16
CA TYR A 41 -19.97 -7.16 1.07
C TYR A 41 -18.69 -7.95 0.84
N TYR A 42 -18.34 -8.29 -0.41
CA TYR A 42 -17.10 -8.98 -0.74
C TYR A 42 -15.85 -8.13 -0.43
N PHE A 43 -15.90 -6.85 -0.74
CA PHE A 43 -14.83 -5.90 -0.40
C PHE A 43 -14.57 -5.87 1.10
N TYR A 44 -15.63 -5.64 1.89
CA TYR A 44 -15.54 -5.49 3.34
C TYR A 44 -15.12 -6.79 4.03
N ASN A 45 -15.75 -7.91 3.70
CA ASN A 45 -15.38 -9.20 4.26
C ASN A 45 -13.94 -9.60 3.90
N GLY A 46 -13.53 -9.36 2.66
CA GLY A 46 -12.15 -9.61 2.24
C GLY A 46 -11.14 -8.72 2.97
N SER A 47 -11.55 -7.49 3.35
CA SER A 47 -10.78 -6.60 4.22
C SER A 47 -10.68 -7.14 5.66
N CYS A 48 -11.77 -7.70 6.20
CA CYS A 48 -11.79 -8.21 7.56
C CYS A 48 -10.98 -9.50 7.73
N ASN A 49 -11.02 -10.39 6.76
CA ASN A 49 -10.42 -11.72 6.83
C ASN A 49 -9.08 -11.85 6.10
N GLY A 50 -8.50 -10.74 5.61
CA GLY A 50 -7.20 -10.70 4.94
C GLY A 50 -7.17 -11.35 3.54
N THR A 51 -8.31 -11.56 2.88
CA THR A 51 -8.37 -12.18 1.54
C THR A 51 -7.63 -11.34 0.50
N TRP A 52 -7.79 -10.01 0.52
CA TRP A 52 -7.13 -9.11 -0.43
C TRP A 52 -5.61 -9.10 -0.25
N GLU A 53 -5.15 -9.18 0.98
CA GLU A 53 -3.72 -9.29 1.31
C GLU A 53 -3.14 -10.62 0.83
N ARG A 54 -3.82 -11.75 1.09
CA ARG A 54 -3.38 -13.08 0.61
C ARG A 54 -3.32 -13.15 -0.92
N LEU A 55 -4.35 -12.63 -1.61
CA LEU A 55 -4.37 -12.56 -3.08
C LEU A 55 -3.20 -11.74 -3.60
N HIS A 56 -2.97 -10.56 -3.01
CA HIS A 56 -1.84 -9.71 -3.34
C HIS A 56 -0.51 -10.45 -3.18
N HIS A 57 -0.30 -11.14 -2.05
CA HIS A 57 0.94 -11.87 -1.79
C HIS A 57 1.19 -13.00 -2.79
N LEU A 58 0.12 -13.72 -3.19
CA LEU A 58 0.20 -14.77 -4.20
C LEU A 58 0.65 -14.20 -5.56
N LEU A 59 0.00 -13.14 -6.02
CA LEU A 59 0.32 -12.50 -7.30
C LEU A 59 1.73 -11.90 -7.28
N ARG A 60 2.13 -11.26 -6.18
CA ARG A 60 3.49 -10.76 -6.01
C ARG A 60 4.54 -11.86 -6.18
N SER A 61 4.32 -13.01 -5.52
CA SER A 61 5.25 -14.13 -5.63
C SER A 61 5.38 -14.63 -7.07
N ARG A 62 4.25 -14.79 -7.77
CA ARG A 62 4.21 -15.20 -9.18
C ARG A 62 4.90 -14.19 -10.10
N LEU A 63 4.60 -12.90 -9.94
CA LEU A 63 5.22 -11.87 -10.77
C LEU A 63 6.73 -11.76 -10.54
N ARG A 64 7.19 -11.93 -9.30
CA ARG A 64 8.62 -11.97 -9.01
C ARG A 64 9.32 -13.12 -9.73
N GLU A 65 8.73 -14.33 -9.71
CA GLU A 65 9.25 -15.49 -10.43
C GLU A 65 9.27 -15.25 -11.95
N LYS A 66 8.16 -14.75 -12.53
CA LYS A 66 8.10 -14.35 -13.96
C LYS A 66 9.20 -13.33 -14.32
N SER A 67 9.60 -12.49 -13.37
CA SER A 67 10.68 -11.49 -13.53
C SER A 67 12.08 -12.05 -13.20
N GLY A 68 12.27 -13.35 -13.09
CA GLY A 68 13.56 -13.98 -12.76
C GLY A 68 14.04 -13.68 -11.33
N ARG A 69 13.15 -13.35 -10.41
CA ARG A 69 13.47 -13.05 -9.01
C ARG A 69 12.96 -14.12 -8.06
N HIS A 70 13.63 -14.29 -6.93
CA HIS A 70 13.15 -15.16 -5.87
C HIS A 70 11.78 -14.69 -5.34
N LYS A 71 10.86 -15.61 -5.02
CA LYS A 71 9.52 -15.33 -4.45
C LYS A 71 9.56 -14.35 -3.29
N GLN A 72 10.51 -14.56 -2.37
CA GLN A 72 10.71 -13.71 -1.21
C GLN A 72 11.77 -12.65 -1.50
N PRO A 73 11.46 -11.35 -1.28
CA PRO A 73 12.42 -10.27 -1.47
C PRO A 73 13.48 -10.30 -0.36
N THR A 74 14.70 -9.88 -0.72
CA THR A 74 15.82 -9.71 0.22
C THR A 74 16.06 -8.25 0.58
N ALA A 75 15.52 -7.33 -0.23
CA ALA A 75 15.64 -5.89 -0.01
C ALA A 75 14.35 -5.16 -0.38
N GLY A 76 14.14 -3.99 0.24
CA GLY A 76 13.00 -3.13 -0.01
C GLY A 76 13.27 -1.65 0.22
N CYS A 77 12.31 -0.82 -0.15
CA CYS A 77 12.31 0.63 0.08
C CYS A 77 11.09 0.98 0.91
N LEU A 78 11.28 1.76 1.94
CA LEU A 78 10.24 2.23 2.85
C LEU A 78 10.07 3.73 2.71
N ASP A 79 8.82 4.20 2.62
CA ASP A 79 8.48 5.62 2.59
C ASP A 79 7.05 5.85 3.08
N SER A 80 6.68 7.12 3.25
CA SER A 80 5.34 7.53 3.65
C SER A 80 4.76 8.61 2.74
N GLN A 81 3.43 8.58 2.58
CA GLN A 81 2.69 9.58 1.84
C GLN A 81 1.51 10.10 2.66
N SER A 82 1.48 11.40 2.93
CA SER A 82 0.29 12.05 3.52
C SER A 82 -0.73 12.36 2.42
N ILE A 83 -2.00 12.04 2.68
CA ILE A 83 -3.12 12.27 1.77
C ILE A 83 -4.26 12.97 2.50
N LYS A 84 -4.97 13.85 1.79
CA LYS A 84 -6.15 14.52 2.34
C LYS A 84 -7.30 13.52 2.55
N CYS A 85 -8.05 13.68 3.65
CA CYS A 85 -9.35 13.03 3.81
C CYS A 85 -10.46 13.84 3.14
N THR A 86 -11.53 13.17 2.78
CA THR A 86 -12.80 13.81 2.37
C THR A 86 -13.66 14.13 3.60
N ALA A 87 -14.90 14.60 3.38
CA ALA A 87 -15.87 14.84 4.45
C ALA A 87 -16.38 13.54 5.14
N VAL A 88 -16.03 12.35 4.63
CA VAL A 88 -16.41 11.07 5.25
C VAL A 88 -15.87 11.00 6.67
N PRO A 89 -16.70 10.71 7.69
CA PRO A 89 -16.26 10.56 9.07
C PRO A 89 -15.19 9.46 9.22
N GLY A 90 -14.24 9.66 10.13
CA GLY A 90 -13.18 8.70 10.42
C GLY A 90 -11.95 9.36 11.04
N GLU A 91 -11.02 8.54 11.50
CA GLU A 91 -9.77 9.02 12.08
C GLU A 91 -8.96 9.82 11.05
N ARG A 92 -8.54 11.01 11.45
CA ARG A 92 -7.68 11.90 10.68
C ARG A 92 -6.76 12.68 11.62
N GLY A 93 -5.67 13.21 11.09
CA GLY A 93 -4.73 14.06 11.83
C GLY A 93 -4.07 15.07 10.90
N TYR A 94 -3.27 15.95 11.46
CA TYR A 94 -2.59 17.01 10.73
C TYR A 94 -1.09 16.73 10.61
N ASP A 95 -0.59 16.66 9.39
CA ASP A 95 0.83 16.62 9.07
C ASP A 95 1.33 18.08 8.93
N ALA A 96 2.00 18.58 9.97
CA ALA A 96 2.48 19.97 10.00
C ALA A 96 3.55 20.25 8.93
N GLY A 97 4.41 19.27 8.62
CA GLY A 97 5.47 19.40 7.61
C GLY A 97 4.92 19.53 6.19
N LYS A 98 3.88 18.78 5.85
CA LYS A 98 3.24 18.79 4.53
C LYS A 98 1.98 19.65 4.47
N LYS A 99 1.54 20.22 5.61
CA LYS A 99 0.30 21.00 5.76
C LYS A 99 -0.94 20.24 5.23
N ILE A 100 -1.03 18.96 5.55
CA ILE A 100 -2.12 18.06 5.12
C ILE A 100 -2.92 17.60 6.32
N ASN A 101 -4.23 17.85 6.30
CA ASN A 101 -5.19 17.24 7.22
C ASN A 101 -5.75 15.97 6.58
N GLY A 102 -5.44 14.79 7.17
CA GLY A 102 -5.84 13.53 6.57
C GLY A 102 -5.20 12.31 7.18
N ARG A 103 -4.78 11.40 6.33
CA ARG A 103 -4.12 10.13 6.69
C ARG A 103 -2.73 10.03 6.07
N LYS A 104 -1.92 9.14 6.63
CA LYS A 104 -0.59 8.84 6.14
C LYS A 104 -0.48 7.36 5.80
N ARG A 105 -0.05 7.07 4.58
CA ARG A 105 0.22 5.73 4.07
C ARG A 105 1.70 5.45 4.28
N HIS A 106 2.03 4.48 5.10
CA HIS A 106 3.39 3.96 5.26
C HIS A 106 3.48 2.71 4.41
N ILE A 107 4.39 2.66 3.45
CA ILE A 107 4.53 1.52 2.54
C ILE A 107 5.96 1.00 2.53
N LEU A 108 6.08 -0.31 2.45
CA LEU A 108 7.32 -1.00 2.14
C LEU A 108 7.13 -1.74 0.83
N VAL A 109 8.03 -1.50 -0.12
CA VAL A 109 8.01 -2.14 -1.44
C VAL A 109 9.31 -2.88 -1.69
N ASP A 110 9.30 -3.89 -2.56
CA ASP A 110 10.51 -4.56 -3.01
C ASP A 110 11.21 -3.77 -4.14
N THR A 111 12.32 -4.31 -4.65
CA THR A 111 13.12 -3.68 -5.72
C THR A 111 12.40 -3.61 -7.08
N LEU A 112 11.28 -4.31 -7.26
CA LEU A 112 10.41 -4.19 -8.43
C LEU A 112 9.30 -3.15 -8.24
N GLY A 113 9.17 -2.58 -7.02
CA GLY A 113 8.10 -1.68 -6.63
C GLY A 113 6.82 -2.40 -6.21
N LEU A 114 6.90 -3.70 -5.94
CA LEU A 114 5.76 -4.48 -5.48
C LEU A 114 5.61 -4.36 -3.96
N LEU A 115 4.41 -4.07 -3.51
CA LEU A 115 4.10 -3.85 -2.10
C LEU A 115 4.44 -5.08 -1.25
N LEU A 116 5.15 -4.89 -0.14
CA LEU A 116 5.41 -5.92 0.88
C LEU A 116 4.44 -5.77 2.04
N ALA A 117 4.25 -4.55 2.51
CA ALA A 117 3.32 -4.20 3.57
C ALA A 117 2.86 -2.75 3.43
N VAL A 118 1.70 -2.46 4.00
CA VAL A 118 1.14 -1.11 4.13
C VAL A 118 0.48 -0.97 5.49
N VAL A 119 0.61 0.21 6.07
CA VAL A 119 -0.16 0.63 7.26
C VAL A 119 -0.64 2.06 6.99
N VAL A 120 -1.91 2.30 7.27
CA VAL A 120 -2.51 3.64 7.18
C VAL A 120 -2.79 4.15 8.59
N THR A 121 -2.26 5.34 8.89
CA THR A 121 -2.43 6.04 10.16
C THR A 121 -3.09 7.39 9.96
N THR A 122 -3.40 8.10 11.05
CA THR A 122 -3.67 9.54 10.97
C THR A 122 -2.41 10.28 10.49
N ALA A 123 -2.56 11.39 9.77
CA ALA A 123 -1.42 12.12 9.21
C ALA A 123 -0.49 12.74 10.28
N GLY A 124 -0.97 12.91 11.52
CA GLY A 124 -0.17 13.40 12.65
C GLY A 124 0.86 12.40 13.18
N VAL A 125 0.74 11.11 12.85
CA VAL A 125 1.73 10.09 13.24
C VAL A 125 3.04 10.35 12.52
N GLN A 126 4.16 10.35 13.26
CA GLN A 126 5.49 10.53 12.68
C GLN A 126 5.87 9.33 11.78
N ASP A 127 6.67 9.59 10.75
CA ASP A 127 7.06 8.58 9.77
C ASP A 127 7.76 7.38 10.42
N ARG A 128 8.61 7.62 11.43
CA ARG A 128 9.29 6.56 12.20
C ARG A 128 8.32 5.68 12.99
N ASP A 129 7.28 6.27 13.57
CA ASP A 129 6.30 5.52 14.36
C ASP A 129 5.37 4.69 13.48
N GLY A 130 4.93 5.26 12.34
CA GLY A 130 4.21 4.50 11.34
C GLY A 130 5.05 3.36 10.73
N ALA A 131 6.34 3.59 10.51
CA ALA A 131 7.27 2.54 10.08
C ALA A 131 7.43 1.45 11.12
N ARG A 132 7.45 1.77 12.42
CA ARG A 132 7.46 0.76 13.50
C ARG A 132 6.22 -0.13 13.43
N LEU A 133 5.05 0.46 13.24
CA LEU A 133 3.81 -0.29 13.07
C LEU A 133 3.88 -1.20 11.85
N LEU A 134 4.32 -0.66 10.72
CA LEU A 134 4.45 -1.42 9.47
C LEU A 134 5.40 -2.61 9.61
N LEU A 135 6.58 -2.42 10.22
CA LEU A 135 7.57 -3.50 10.38
C LEU A 135 7.07 -4.60 11.32
N ARG A 136 6.25 -4.28 12.33
CA ARG A 136 5.63 -5.27 13.22
C ARG A 136 4.60 -6.14 12.50
N HIS A 137 3.97 -5.61 11.46
CA HIS A 137 2.93 -6.30 10.67
C HIS A 137 3.47 -6.92 9.37
N LEU A 138 4.81 -7.08 9.26
CA LEU A 138 5.37 -7.72 8.07
C LEU A 138 4.86 -9.15 7.92
N PRO A 139 4.31 -9.50 6.75
CA PRO A 139 3.82 -10.85 6.50
C PRO A 139 4.94 -11.87 6.48
N GLY A 140 4.62 -13.13 6.80
CA GLY A 140 5.58 -14.25 6.81
C GLY A 140 6.35 -14.47 5.50
N GLY A 141 5.82 -13.95 4.38
CA GLY A 141 6.51 -13.95 3.07
C GLY A 141 7.70 -12.98 2.95
N CYS A 142 8.06 -12.27 4.03
CA CYS A 142 9.20 -11.34 4.06
C CYS A 142 10.38 -11.84 4.92
N LYS A 143 10.41 -13.12 5.30
CA LYS A 143 11.45 -13.72 6.16
C LYS A 143 12.88 -13.57 5.62
N LYS A 144 13.04 -13.46 4.29
CA LYS A 144 14.35 -13.27 3.64
C LYS A 144 14.77 -11.80 3.52
N LEU A 145 13.96 -10.85 3.96
CA LEU A 145 14.30 -9.44 3.95
C LEU A 145 15.52 -9.20 4.85
N ARG A 146 16.52 -8.47 4.33
CA ARG A 146 17.78 -8.17 5.01
C ARG A 146 18.12 -6.70 4.99
N LYS A 147 17.67 -5.98 3.96
CA LYS A 147 18.03 -4.59 3.72
C LYS A 147 16.83 -3.75 3.37
N ILE A 148 16.73 -2.55 3.96
CA ILE A 148 15.67 -1.59 3.66
C ILE A 148 16.32 -0.22 3.44
N TRP A 149 16.03 0.41 2.30
CA TRP A 149 16.42 1.79 2.01
C TRP A 149 15.34 2.73 2.51
N VAL A 150 15.77 3.78 3.20
CA VAL A 150 14.91 4.81 3.80
C VAL A 150 15.48 6.21 3.52
N ASP A 151 14.67 7.25 3.70
CA ASP A 151 15.15 8.63 3.58
C ASP A 151 15.82 9.15 4.88
N GLY A 152 16.35 10.38 4.83
CA GLY A 152 16.99 11.03 5.97
C GLY A 152 16.07 11.22 7.18
N GLY A 153 14.76 11.26 6.99
CA GLY A 153 13.77 11.33 8.07
C GLY A 153 13.80 10.13 9.02
N TYR A 154 14.33 8.98 8.56
CA TYR A 154 14.43 7.74 9.34
C TYR A 154 15.82 7.53 9.99
N SER A 155 16.66 8.57 10.08
CA SER A 155 18.00 8.49 10.68
C SER A 155 17.99 8.43 12.21
N GLY A 156 19.16 8.22 12.83
CA GLY A 156 19.38 8.24 14.28
C GLY A 156 19.05 6.92 14.96
N ARG A 157 18.76 6.95 16.26
CA ARG A 157 18.51 5.77 17.13
C ARG A 157 17.48 4.77 16.60
N TRP A 158 16.63 5.22 15.69
CA TRP A 158 15.64 4.35 15.03
C TRP A 158 16.28 3.28 14.16
N VAL A 159 17.41 3.58 13.52
CA VAL A 159 18.18 2.63 12.67
C VAL A 159 18.72 1.49 13.54
N GLU A 160 19.28 1.82 14.68
CA GLU A 160 19.81 0.87 15.66
C GLU A 160 18.69 -0.03 16.20
N TRP A 161 17.58 0.58 16.62
CA TRP A 161 16.41 -0.14 17.11
C TRP A 161 15.86 -1.15 16.10
N VAL A 162 15.78 -0.79 14.81
CA VAL A 162 15.32 -1.73 13.75
C VAL A 162 16.35 -2.86 13.54
N ALA A 163 17.64 -2.55 13.52
CA ALA A 163 18.69 -3.55 13.37
C ALA A 163 18.67 -4.57 14.52
N GLU A 164 18.49 -4.12 15.74
CA GLU A 164 18.40 -4.99 16.91
C GLU A 164 17.14 -5.85 16.92
N ARG A 165 15.97 -5.24 16.64
CA ARG A 165 14.67 -5.89 16.79
C ARG A 165 14.32 -6.82 15.62
N PHE A 166 14.65 -6.43 14.40
CA PHE A 166 14.21 -7.13 13.18
C PHE A 166 15.36 -7.76 12.39
N LYS A 167 16.60 -7.48 12.78
CA LYS A 167 17.82 -7.95 12.07
C LYS A 167 17.87 -7.48 10.60
N PHE A 168 17.29 -6.31 10.31
CA PHE A 168 17.38 -5.65 9.01
C PHE A 168 18.49 -4.61 9.02
N CYS A 169 19.28 -4.56 7.94
CA CYS A 169 20.16 -3.44 7.68
C CYS A 169 19.34 -2.28 7.10
N LEU A 170 19.24 -1.17 7.81
CA LEU A 170 18.67 0.07 7.28
C LEU A 170 19.79 0.90 6.66
N GLU A 171 19.61 1.24 5.39
CA GLU A 171 20.49 2.16 4.69
C GLU A 171 19.74 3.49 4.46
N VAL A 172 20.21 4.53 5.12
CA VAL A 172 19.68 5.88 4.96
C VAL A 172 20.28 6.51 3.71
N VAL A 173 19.47 6.74 2.70
CA VAL A 173 19.86 7.38 1.44
C VAL A 173 19.64 8.88 1.57
N LEU A 174 20.73 9.62 1.73
CA LEU A 174 20.69 11.08 1.85
C LEU A 174 20.72 11.74 0.47
N ARG A 175 20.04 12.88 0.34
CA ARG A 175 20.19 13.74 -0.82
C ARG A 175 21.53 14.50 -0.72
N PRO A 176 22.31 14.60 -1.81
CA PRO A 176 23.52 15.40 -1.82
C PRO A 176 23.22 16.86 -1.42
N LYS A 177 23.98 17.42 -0.47
CA LYS A 177 23.73 18.75 0.10
C LYS A 177 23.84 19.89 -0.92
N GLU A 178 24.64 19.70 -1.96
CA GLU A 178 24.99 20.74 -2.93
C GLU A 178 24.00 20.89 -4.10
N THR A 179 23.05 19.98 -4.24
CA THR A 179 22.13 20.00 -5.40
C THR A 179 20.74 20.51 -5.05
N LYS A 180 20.42 21.72 -5.56
CA LYS A 180 19.05 22.27 -5.57
C LYS A 180 18.16 21.62 -6.65
N LYS A 181 18.73 20.94 -7.64
CA LYS A 181 18.03 20.30 -8.76
C LYS A 181 17.51 18.90 -8.36
N PHE A 182 16.54 18.40 -9.12
CA PHE A 182 16.04 17.01 -8.96
C PHE A 182 17.21 16.02 -9.13
N VAL A 183 17.42 15.14 -8.13
CA VAL A 183 18.39 14.06 -8.18
C VAL A 183 17.66 12.75 -7.99
N LEU A 184 17.80 11.85 -8.95
CA LEU A 184 17.29 10.49 -8.83
C LEU A 184 18.12 9.74 -7.79
N LEU A 185 17.57 9.59 -6.58
CA LEU A 185 18.25 8.89 -5.50
C LEU A 185 18.26 7.38 -5.80
N PRO A 186 19.44 6.74 -5.86
CA PRO A 186 19.55 5.30 -6.12
C PRO A 186 18.63 4.51 -5.19
N ARG A 187 17.89 3.56 -5.78
CA ARG A 187 16.99 2.65 -5.08
C ARG A 187 15.70 3.29 -4.52
N ARG A 188 15.74 4.51 -3.95
CA ARG A 188 14.57 5.19 -3.37
C ARG A 188 13.49 5.54 -4.39
N TRP A 189 13.86 5.92 -5.60
CA TRP A 189 12.91 6.23 -6.66
C TRP A 189 11.86 5.11 -6.88
N VAL A 190 12.16 3.87 -6.47
CA VAL A 190 11.26 2.72 -6.61
C VAL A 190 9.99 2.88 -5.78
N VAL A 191 10.10 3.34 -4.53
CA VAL A 191 8.93 3.55 -3.67
C VAL A 191 8.15 4.79 -4.12
N GLU A 192 8.83 5.85 -4.56
CA GLU A 192 8.21 7.07 -5.12
C GLU A 192 7.40 6.72 -6.38
N ARG A 193 7.96 5.90 -7.28
CA ARG A 193 7.26 5.37 -8.44
C ARG A 193 6.02 4.56 -8.05
N THR A 194 6.11 3.73 -7.02
CA THR A 194 4.97 2.93 -6.57
C THR A 194 3.86 3.84 -6.03
N LEU A 195 4.17 4.87 -5.27
CA LEU A 195 3.21 5.88 -4.85
C LEU A 195 2.58 6.59 -6.07
N GLY A 196 3.37 6.88 -7.11
CA GLY A 196 2.88 7.39 -8.38
C GLY A 196 1.87 6.45 -9.04
N TRP A 197 2.15 5.13 -9.11
CA TRP A 197 1.22 4.14 -9.65
C TRP A 197 -0.11 4.09 -8.90
N LEU A 198 -0.08 4.19 -7.57
CA LEU A 198 -1.29 4.22 -6.75
C LEU A 198 -2.15 5.44 -7.09
N ASN A 199 -1.53 6.60 -7.35
CA ASN A 199 -2.23 7.84 -7.70
C ASN A 199 -2.93 7.79 -9.07
N HIS A 200 -2.61 6.83 -9.95
CA HIS A 200 -3.36 6.61 -11.18
C HIS A 200 -4.77 6.05 -10.94
N SER A 201 -5.10 5.69 -9.71
CA SER A 201 -6.41 5.23 -9.29
C SER A 201 -7.14 6.35 -8.56
N ARG A 202 -8.24 6.88 -9.12
CA ARG A 202 -8.97 8.01 -8.53
C ARG A 202 -9.44 7.75 -7.10
N ARG A 203 -9.78 6.49 -6.77
CA ARG A 203 -10.17 6.10 -5.41
C ARG A 203 -9.04 6.32 -4.40
N LEU A 204 -7.78 6.36 -4.83
CA LEU A 204 -6.60 6.56 -3.98
C LEU A 204 -6.05 8.00 -4.00
N SER A 205 -6.66 8.94 -4.75
CA SER A 205 -6.23 10.34 -4.79
C SER A 205 -6.42 11.07 -3.45
N LYS A 206 -7.41 10.65 -2.67
CA LYS A 206 -7.69 11.06 -1.29
C LYS A 206 -8.12 9.85 -0.47
N SER A 207 -8.24 9.98 0.84
CA SER A 207 -8.93 8.98 1.65
C SER A 207 -10.44 9.24 1.63
N TYR A 208 -11.19 8.30 1.07
CA TYR A 208 -12.66 8.28 1.01
C TYR A 208 -13.25 7.27 2.00
N GLU A 209 -12.41 6.67 2.82
CA GLU A 209 -12.78 5.55 3.68
C GLU A 209 -12.98 6.01 5.14
N ARG A 210 -13.98 5.38 5.80
CA ARG A 210 -14.19 5.60 7.25
C ARG A 210 -13.08 4.95 8.08
N LEU A 211 -12.66 3.74 7.71
CA LEU A 211 -11.68 2.94 8.44
C LEU A 211 -10.32 2.93 7.71
N THR A 212 -9.22 3.02 8.44
CA THR A 212 -7.86 2.89 7.90
C THR A 212 -7.64 1.56 7.21
N ARG A 213 -8.19 0.46 7.76
CA ARG A 213 -8.14 -0.87 7.15
C ARG A 213 -8.73 -0.93 5.74
N THR A 214 -9.82 -0.19 5.48
CA THR A 214 -10.40 -0.16 4.13
C THR A 214 -9.58 0.69 3.17
N ASP A 215 -8.85 1.71 3.63
CA ASP A 215 -7.82 2.40 2.83
C ASP A 215 -6.68 1.44 2.43
N GLU A 216 -6.18 0.65 3.38
CA GLU A 216 -5.14 -0.37 3.12
C GLU A 216 -5.63 -1.39 2.10
N THR A 217 -6.87 -1.83 2.21
CA THR A 217 -7.50 -2.76 1.27
C THR A 217 -7.52 -2.22 -0.15
N TRP A 218 -7.85 -0.95 -0.36
CA TRP A 218 -7.79 -0.32 -1.68
C TRP A 218 -6.37 -0.28 -2.25
N ILE A 219 -5.36 -0.11 -1.40
CA ILE A 219 -3.96 -0.17 -1.83
C ILE A 219 -3.60 -1.59 -2.29
N TYR A 220 -4.01 -2.63 -1.55
CA TYR A 220 -3.82 -4.02 -1.98
C TYR A 220 -4.53 -4.31 -3.30
N ILE A 221 -5.79 -3.87 -3.49
CA ILE A 221 -6.54 -4.07 -4.74
C ILE A 221 -5.88 -3.32 -5.90
N ALA A 222 -5.35 -2.11 -5.68
CA ALA A 222 -4.62 -1.37 -6.70
C ALA A 222 -3.35 -2.11 -7.13
N MET A 223 -2.61 -2.66 -6.19
CA MET A 223 -1.43 -3.47 -6.49
C MET A 223 -1.79 -4.79 -7.18
N VAL A 224 -2.90 -5.43 -6.80
CA VAL A 224 -3.44 -6.61 -7.51
C VAL A 224 -3.68 -6.28 -8.98
N ARG A 225 -4.33 -5.16 -9.29
CA ARG A 225 -4.54 -4.70 -10.67
C ARG A 225 -3.21 -4.55 -11.43
N ILE A 226 -2.25 -3.80 -10.85
CA ILE A 226 -0.95 -3.56 -11.47
C ILE A 226 -0.21 -4.89 -11.75
N MET A 227 -0.33 -5.85 -10.85
CA MET A 227 0.30 -7.16 -11.03
C MET A 227 -0.40 -8.02 -12.08
N LEU A 228 -1.73 -7.96 -12.17
CA LEU A 228 -2.49 -8.64 -13.21
C LEU A 228 -2.11 -8.11 -14.60
N ASP A 229 -2.05 -6.78 -14.77
CA ASP A 229 -1.64 -6.14 -16.02
C ASP A 229 -0.20 -6.55 -16.48
N ARG A 230 0.67 -6.92 -15.51
CA ARG A 230 2.05 -7.37 -15.80
C ARG A 230 2.19 -8.89 -15.95
N LEU A 231 1.22 -9.65 -15.47
CA LEU A 231 1.19 -11.10 -15.60
C LEU A 231 0.52 -11.55 -16.89
N ALA A 232 -0.40 -10.73 -17.41
CA ALA A 232 -0.95 -10.92 -18.75
C ALA A 232 0.15 -10.75 -19.81
#